data_d8e913ad12d5f5b1e26c563b0e862e10
#
_entry.id   d8e913ad12d5f5b1e26c563b0e862e10
#
_cell.length_a   1.000
_cell.length_b   1.000
_cell.length_c   1.000
_cell.angle_alpha   90.00
_cell.angle_beta   90.00
_cell.angle_gamma   90.00
#
_symmetry.space_group_name_H-M   'P 1'
#
loop_
_entity.id
_entity.type
_entity.pdbx_description
1 polymer ?
#
loop_
_entity_poly.entity_id
_entity_poly.type
_entity_poly.pdbx_seq_one_letter_code
_entity_poly.pdbx_strand_id
1 'polypeptide(L)'
;MTMVWEEVEKLAELEGRWKALRDSDPCDRGAREKLAAVQLELGADDYAPGSAARAQQLLQILAEGFPIPKLQAAYFENLELLLAHKTRLPAPGHIVVGLGSGRCGSTSLAAIMANVEGSCSTHENPPLIYWPPEAEQLEFHFRRLDTLAQFYPLVFDASHWWLPALESLFRRFSTAKAIGLHRDVESCVRSFMKIKGTSWGSLNHWVAPANGVWRANFWDPTYPTYPLPADADAQPDVVKQRLIARYVEEYNAALFALRSKLPDRIMLVRMEELNDPGVQKKMFDFVGLPGRVAQTSLNVGTSHDGADAYRF
;
A
#
# COMPACT_ATOMS: atom_id res chain seq x y z
N MET A 1 9.81 17.47 -40.31
CA MET A 1 10.95 16.61 -39.93
C MET A 1 11.74 17.15 -38.74
N THR A 2 11.88 18.45 -38.56
CA THR A 2 12.63 19.08 -37.45
C THR A 2 12.00 18.84 -36.07
N MET A 3 10.67 18.88 -35.93
CA MET A 3 9.99 18.68 -34.65
C MET A 3 10.22 17.27 -34.04
N VAL A 4 10.31 16.24 -34.86
CA VAL A 4 10.51 14.85 -34.36
C VAL A 4 11.90 14.65 -33.73
N TRP A 5 12.93 15.33 -34.24
CA TRP A 5 14.27 15.23 -33.70
C TRP A 5 14.42 15.95 -32.36
N GLU A 6 13.79 17.11 -32.18
CA GLU A 6 13.78 17.85 -30.90
C GLU A 6 13.07 17.06 -29.79
N GLU A 7 12.00 16.34 -30.12
CA GLU A 7 11.31 15.44 -29.16
C GLU A 7 12.16 14.24 -28.79
N VAL A 8 12.86 13.62 -29.76
CA VAL A 8 13.76 12.49 -29.51
C VAL A 8 14.97 12.91 -28.66
N GLU A 9 15.56 14.08 -28.93
CA GLU A 9 16.64 14.63 -28.11
C GLU A 9 16.19 14.91 -26.68
N LYS A 10 14.99 15.50 -26.50
CA LYS A 10 14.40 15.75 -25.19
C LYS A 10 14.13 14.46 -24.42
N LEU A 11 13.59 13.43 -25.06
CA LEU A 11 13.37 12.11 -24.44
C LEU A 11 14.69 11.46 -24.02
N ALA A 12 15.73 11.51 -24.87
CA ALA A 12 17.05 10.97 -24.54
C ALA A 12 17.70 11.70 -23.35
N GLU A 13 17.52 13.04 -23.27
CA GLU A 13 17.97 13.83 -22.12
C GLU A 13 17.21 13.43 -20.84
N LEU A 14 15.88 13.29 -20.90
CA LEU A 14 15.05 12.87 -19.78
C LEU A 14 15.40 11.44 -19.32
N GLU A 15 15.59 10.51 -20.24
CA GLU A 15 16.04 9.15 -19.92
C GLU A 15 17.43 9.14 -19.25
N GLY A 16 18.35 9.98 -19.75
CA GLY A 16 19.67 10.17 -19.14
C GLY A 16 19.58 10.71 -17.71
N ARG A 17 18.73 11.71 -17.48
CA ARG A 17 18.45 12.27 -16.15
C ARG A 17 17.83 11.22 -15.22
N TRP A 18 16.86 10.45 -15.71
CA TRP A 18 16.21 9.38 -14.98
C TRP A 18 17.21 8.31 -14.54
N LYS A 19 18.06 7.86 -15.46
CA LYS A 19 19.09 6.86 -15.18
C LYS A 19 20.09 7.36 -14.13
N ALA A 20 20.57 8.60 -14.24
CA ALA A 20 21.47 9.20 -13.27
C ALA A 20 20.83 9.35 -11.88
N LEU A 21 19.55 9.72 -11.80
CA LEU A 21 18.82 9.84 -10.53
C LEU A 21 18.52 8.48 -9.92
N ARG A 22 18.16 7.48 -10.72
CA ARG A 22 17.93 6.11 -10.26
C ARG A 22 19.20 5.49 -9.66
N ASP A 23 20.36 5.77 -10.24
CA ASP A 23 21.64 5.24 -9.80
C ASP A 23 22.27 6.09 -8.66
N SER A 24 21.66 7.22 -8.29
CA SER A 24 22.01 8.01 -7.11
C SER A 24 21.56 7.32 -5.81
N ASP A 25 21.93 7.90 -4.66
CA ASP A 25 21.54 7.37 -3.36
C ASP A 25 20.01 7.25 -3.26
N PRO A 26 19.45 6.03 -3.22
CA PRO A 26 18.01 5.82 -3.17
C PRO A 26 17.35 6.32 -1.88
N CYS A 27 18.12 6.78 -0.89
CA CYS A 27 17.65 7.44 0.33
C CYS A 27 17.56 8.95 0.25
N ASP A 28 18.24 9.55 -0.71
CA ASP A 28 18.15 10.99 -0.87
C ASP A 28 16.73 11.37 -1.29
N ARG A 29 16.01 12.04 -0.37
CA ARG A 29 14.67 12.58 -0.61
C ARG A 29 14.62 13.45 -1.85
N GLY A 30 15.60 14.34 -2.02
CA GLY A 30 15.67 15.23 -3.17
C GLY A 30 15.88 14.50 -4.51
N ALA A 31 16.65 13.42 -4.50
CA ALA A 31 16.83 12.57 -5.69
C ALA A 31 15.53 11.86 -6.07
N ARG A 32 14.77 11.34 -5.10
CA ARG A 32 13.47 10.71 -5.34
C ARG A 32 12.42 11.68 -5.88
N GLU A 33 12.34 12.88 -5.32
CA GLU A 33 11.42 13.91 -5.82
C GLU A 33 11.74 14.30 -7.29
N LYS A 34 13.02 14.43 -7.62
CA LYS A 34 13.45 14.70 -9.00
C LYS A 34 13.18 13.52 -9.93
N LEU A 35 13.40 12.29 -9.45
CA LEU A 35 13.10 11.08 -10.23
C LEU A 35 11.62 10.99 -10.56
N ALA A 36 10.75 11.19 -9.59
CA ALA A 36 9.30 11.19 -9.80
C ALA A 36 8.84 12.29 -10.76
N ALA A 37 9.47 13.47 -10.72
CA ALA A 37 9.18 14.54 -11.68
C ALA A 37 9.59 14.15 -13.11
N VAL A 38 10.75 13.52 -13.30
CA VAL A 38 11.20 13.04 -14.61
C VAL A 38 10.30 11.91 -15.14
N GLN A 39 9.88 10.99 -14.27
CA GLN A 39 8.95 9.93 -14.67
C GLN A 39 7.59 10.49 -15.12
N LEU A 40 7.10 11.54 -14.44
CA LEU A 40 5.88 12.22 -14.87
C LEU A 40 6.05 12.84 -16.27
N GLU A 41 7.19 13.50 -16.53
CA GLU A 41 7.47 14.12 -17.84
C GLU A 41 7.58 13.05 -18.96
N LEU A 42 8.20 11.90 -18.68
CA LEU A 42 8.33 10.79 -19.63
C LEU A 42 6.99 10.10 -19.94
N GLY A 43 6.11 9.97 -18.95
CA GLY A 43 4.81 9.28 -19.09
C GLY A 43 3.62 10.23 -19.30
N ALA A 44 3.84 11.53 -19.57
CA ALA A 44 2.77 12.53 -19.57
C ALA A 44 1.68 12.27 -20.61
N ASP A 45 2.03 11.68 -21.74
CA ASP A 45 1.15 11.55 -22.91
C ASP A 45 0.60 10.13 -23.13
N ASP A 46 1.03 9.13 -22.31
CA ASP A 46 0.69 7.72 -22.56
C ASP A 46 -0.78 7.37 -22.30
N TYR A 47 -1.48 8.14 -21.45
CA TYR A 47 -2.85 7.82 -21.05
C TYR A 47 -3.77 9.04 -21.06
N ALA A 48 -4.99 8.83 -21.53
CA ALA A 48 -6.00 9.90 -21.59
C ALA A 48 -6.33 10.44 -20.18
N PRO A 49 -6.49 11.76 -20.02
CA PRO A 49 -7.00 12.35 -18.79
C PRO A 49 -8.35 11.72 -18.37
N GLY A 50 -8.55 11.50 -17.07
CA GLY A 50 -9.77 10.89 -16.55
C GLY A 50 -9.87 9.37 -16.78
N SER A 51 -8.76 8.69 -17.07
CA SER A 51 -8.73 7.22 -17.17
C SER A 51 -8.18 6.57 -15.91
N ALA A 52 -8.61 5.32 -15.64
CA ALA A 52 -8.08 4.50 -14.57
C ALA A 52 -6.57 4.21 -14.77
N ALA A 53 -6.15 4.01 -16.03
CA ALA A 53 -4.73 3.80 -16.37
C ALA A 53 -3.88 5.03 -16.04
N ARG A 54 -4.38 6.24 -16.29
CA ARG A 54 -3.68 7.48 -15.91
C ARG A 54 -3.60 7.63 -14.39
N ALA A 55 -4.68 7.34 -13.65
CA ALA A 55 -4.65 7.34 -12.19
C ALA A 55 -3.60 6.38 -11.66
N GLN A 56 -3.53 5.18 -12.21
CA GLN A 56 -2.56 4.15 -11.83
C GLN A 56 -1.12 4.59 -12.11
N GLN A 57 -0.85 5.17 -13.28
CA GLN A 57 0.47 5.70 -13.62
C GLN A 57 0.92 6.76 -12.61
N LEU A 58 0.05 7.73 -12.30
CA LEU A 58 0.35 8.78 -11.32
C LEU A 58 0.62 8.21 -9.93
N LEU A 59 -0.14 7.19 -9.52
CA LEU A 59 0.09 6.51 -8.23
C LEU A 59 1.42 5.75 -8.22
N GLN A 60 1.82 5.10 -9.32
CA GLN A 60 3.12 4.44 -9.41
C GLN A 60 4.27 5.43 -9.25
N ILE A 61 4.19 6.57 -9.94
CA ILE A 61 5.22 7.63 -9.82
C ILE A 61 5.27 8.17 -8.38
N LEU A 62 4.11 8.36 -7.73
CA LEU A 62 4.03 8.77 -6.33
C LEU A 62 4.60 7.71 -5.37
N ALA A 63 4.52 6.42 -5.72
CA ALA A 63 5.07 5.32 -4.92
C ALA A 63 6.60 5.29 -4.90
N GLU A 64 7.24 5.70 -6.00
CA GLU A 64 8.70 5.72 -6.12
C GLU A 64 9.32 6.98 -5.53
N GLY A 65 8.51 8.01 -5.25
CA GLY A 65 8.92 9.29 -4.71
C GLY A 65 8.10 9.74 -3.50
N PHE A 66 8.52 10.84 -2.92
CA PHE A 66 7.73 11.56 -1.94
C PHE A 66 6.46 12.13 -2.58
N PRO A 67 5.38 12.38 -1.81
CA PRO A 67 4.22 13.05 -2.32
C PRO A 67 4.59 14.46 -2.81
N ILE A 68 4.84 14.58 -4.11
CA ILE A 68 5.14 15.86 -4.76
C ILE A 68 3.83 16.59 -4.98
N PRO A 69 3.63 17.82 -4.49
CA PRO A 69 2.37 18.55 -4.59
C PRO A 69 1.80 18.61 -6.01
N LYS A 70 2.67 18.79 -7.03
CA LYS A 70 2.27 18.80 -8.44
C LYS A 70 1.69 17.46 -8.91
N LEU A 71 2.29 16.35 -8.49
CA LEU A 71 1.80 15.00 -8.81
C LEU A 71 0.50 14.68 -8.10
N GLN A 72 0.38 15.10 -6.84
CA GLN A 72 -0.87 14.96 -6.10
C GLN A 72 -2.00 15.74 -6.76
N ALA A 73 -1.76 16.97 -7.17
CA ALA A 73 -2.74 17.79 -7.91
C ALA A 73 -3.18 17.09 -9.19
N ALA A 74 -2.23 16.63 -10.02
CA ALA A 74 -2.53 15.90 -11.25
C ALA A 74 -3.33 14.60 -11.01
N TYR A 75 -3.02 13.88 -9.93
CA TYR A 75 -3.80 12.71 -9.53
C TYR A 75 -5.24 13.06 -9.19
N PHE A 76 -5.48 14.09 -8.37
CA PHE A 76 -6.84 14.48 -7.99
C PHE A 76 -7.65 15.07 -9.14
N GLU A 77 -7.03 15.85 -10.02
CA GLU A 77 -7.67 16.31 -11.26
C GLU A 77 -8.10 15.12 -12.13
N ASN A 78 -7.22 14.14 -12.31
CA ASN A 78 -7.56 12.94 -13.07
C ASN A 78 -8.65 12.11 -12.36
N LEU A 79 -8.62 12.00 -11.04
CA LEU A 79 -9.64 11.29 -10.25
C LEU A 79 -11.01 11.97 -10.39
N GLU A 80 -11.08 13.30 -10.34
CA GLU A 80 -12.31 14.07 -10.54
C GLU A 80 -12.89 13.83 -11.94
N LEU A 81 -12.06 13.82 -12.97
CA LEU A 81 -12.48 13.49 -14.33
C LEU A 81 -13.00 12.05 -14.44
N LEU A 82 -12.31 11.10 -13.81
CA LEU A 82 -12.73 9.69 -13.77
C LEU A 82 -14.11 9.53 -13.10
N LEU A 83 -14.37 10.31 -12.06
CA LEU A 83 -15.61 10.25 -11.29
C LEU A 83 -16.74 11.10 -11.88
N ALA A 84 -16.46 11.97 -12.84
CA ALA A 84 -17.44 12.88 -13.42
C ALA A 84 -18.66 12.17 -14.06
N HIS A 85 -18.50 10.91 -14.47
CA HIS A 85 -19.58 10.09 -15.05
C HIS A 85 -20.31 9.22 -14.02
N LYS A 86 -19.88 9.26 -12.75
CA LYS A 86 -20.52 8.49 -11.67
C LYS A 86 -21.55 9.34 -10.94
N THR A 87 -22.63 8.71 -10.51
CA THR A 87 -23.63 9.36 -9.65
C THR A 87 -23.09 9.44 -8.22
N ARG A 88 -23.07 10.64 -7.64
CA ARG A 88 -22.72 10.83 -6.24
C ARG A 88 -23.75 10.16 -5.33
N LEU A 89 -23.28 9.49 -4.30
CA LEU A 89 -24.15 8.86 -3.31
C LEU A 89 -24.90 9.91 -2.46
N PRO A 90 -26.10 9.62 -1.99
CA PRO A 90 -26.85 10.52 -1.10
C PRO A 90 -26.19 10.69 0.29
N ALA A 91 -25.36 9.73 0.69
CA ALA A 91 -24.50 9.79 1.87
C ALA A 91 -23.18 9.10 1.56
N PRO A 92 -22.05 9.51 2.17
CA PRO A 92 -20.77 8.87 1.95
C PRO A 92 -20.81 7.38 2.27
N GLY A 93 -20.15 6.58 1.44
CA GLY A 93 -19.98 5.15 1.64
C GLY A 93 -19.07 4.81 2.83
N HIS A 94 -18.99 3.54 3.14
CA HIS A 94 -18.16 3.03 4.23
C HIS A 94 -16.67 3.07 3.86
N ILE A 95 -15.86 3.66 4.76
CA ILE A 95 -14.40 3.61 4.67
C ILE A 95 -13.91 2.50 5.59
N VAL A 96 -13.21 1.53 5.01
CA VAL A 96 -12.69 0.37 5.73
C VAL A 96 -11.23 0.14 5.33
N VAL A 97 -10.37 -0.11 6.30
CA VAL A 97 -8.98 -0.49 6.03
C VAL A 97 -8.71 -1.93 6.48
N GLY A 98 -7.94 -2.64 5.66
CA GLY A 98 -7.40 -3.95 5.99
C GLY A 98 -6.02 -3.82 6.63
N LEU A 99 -5.81 -4.46 7.77
CA LEU A 99 -4.57 -4.47 8.53
C LEU A 99 -3.96 -5.88 8.52
N GLY A 100 -2.65 -5.95 8.59
CA GLY A 100 -1.93 -7.20 8.75
C GLY A 100 -0.44 -7.00 8.48
N SER A 101 0.41 -7.76 9.15
CA SER A 101 1.86 -7.63 9.06
C SER A 101 2.47 -7.87 7.66
N GLY A 102 1.64 -8.18 6.68
CA GLY A 102 2.07 -8.78 5.42
C GLY A 102 2.13 -10.31 5.51
N ARG A 103 1.98 -10.98 4.37
CA ARG A 103 1.94 -12.46 4.27
C ARG A 103 0.87 -13.14 5.14
N CYS A 104 -0.12 -12.39 5.57
CA CYS A 104 -1.25 -12.81 6.40
C CYS A 104 -2.61 -12.80 5.66
N GLY A 105 -2.62 -12.71 4.31
CA GLY A 105 -3.84 -12.78 3.50
C GLY A 105 -4.46 -11.43 3.13
N SER A 106 -3.73 -10.32 3.25
CA SER A 106 -4.23 -8.97 2.91
C SER A 106 -4.73 -8.84 1.46
N THR A 107 -4.04 -9.44 0.49
CA THR A 107 -4.49 -9.50 -0.90
C THR A 107 -5.84 -10.24 -1.03
N SER A 108 -6.00 -11.36 -0.32
CA SER A 108 -7.25 -12.13 -0.31
C SER A 108 -8.40 -11.33 0.31
N LEU A 109 -8.12 -10.59 1.39
CA LEU A 109 -9.11 -9.71 2.01
C LEU A 109 -9.55 -8.60 1.04
N ALA A 110 -8.60 -7.96 0.36
CA ALA A 110 -8.93 -6.95 -0.66
C ALA A 110 -9.80 -7.51 -1.78
N ALA A 111 -9.51 -8.73 -2.26
CA ALA A 111 -10.32 -9.40 -3.26
C ALA A 111 -11.73 -9.75 -2.75
N ILE A 112 -11.88 -10.18 -1.50
CA ILE A 112 -13.20 -10.39 -0.88
C ILE A 112 -13.99 -9.09 -0.86
N MET A 113 -13.39 -7.97 -0.47
CA MET A 113 -14.06 -6.66 -0.44
C MET A 113 -14.37 -6.11 -1.84
N ALA A 114 -13.58 -6.47 -2.86
CA ALA A 114 -13.84 -6.13 -4.26
C ALA A 114 -15.11 -6.82 -4.83
N ASN A 115 -15.59 -7.90 -4.21
CA ASN A 115 -16.84 -8.55 -4.61
C ASN A 115 -18.11 -7.81 -4.17
N VAL A 116 -17.99 -6.76 -3.37
CA VAL A 116 -19.11 -5.86 -3.10
C VAL A 116 -19.41 -5.04 -4.36
N GLU A 117 -20.62 -5.15 -4.87
CA GLU A 117 -21.04 -4.40 -6.06
C GLU A 117 -20.84 -2.90 -5.86
N GLY A 118 -20.18 -2.28 -6.82
CA GLY A 118 -19.87 -0.86 -6.80
C GLY A 118 -18.81 -0.47 -5.76
N SER A 119 -18.07 -1.41 -5.17
CA SER A 119 -16.97 -1.08 -4.27
C SER A 119 -15.73 -0.54 -5.00
N CYS A 120 -14.93 0.23 -4.27
CA CYS A 120 -13.54 0.55 -4.63
C CYS A 120 -12.63 -0.15 -3.61
N SER A 121 -12.00 -1.25 -4.03
CA SER A 121 -11.12 -2.04 -3.17
C SER A 121 -9.71 -2.07 -3.73
N THR A 122 -8.72 -1.75 -2.89
CA THR A 122 -7.31 -1.70 -3.24
C THR A 122 -6.45 -2.46 -2.23
N HIS A 123 -5.22 -2.77 -2.62
CA HIS A 123 -4.22 -3.42 -1.79
C HIS A 123 -2.88 -2.71 -1.96
N GLU A 124 -2.30 -2.24 -0.86
CA GLU A 124 -1.04 -1.48 -0.84
C GLU A 124 -1.02 -0.34 -1.87
N ASN A 125 -2.11 0.44 -1.88
CA ASN A 125 -2.28 1.47 -2.90
C ASN A 125 -1.39 2.69 -2.61
N PRO A 126 -0.49 3.06 -3.54
CA PRO A 126 0.41 4.20 -3.38
C PRO A 126 -0.33 5.53 -3.13
N PRO A 127 0.39 6.58 -2.66
CA PRO A 127 1.78 6.59 -2.23
C PRO A 127 2.02 5.82 -0.93
N LEU A 128 3.27 5.42 -0.69
CA LEU A 128 3.64 4.69 0.53
C LEU A 128 3.38 5.53 1.77
N ILE A 129 2.87 4.92 2.84
CA ILE A 129 2.82 5.53 4.17
C ILE A 129 4.02 5.01 4.96
N TYR A 130 4.87 5.91 5.42
CA TYR A 130 6.08 5.56 6.15
C TYR A 130 5.79 5.12 7.58
N TRP A 131 6.75 4.46 8.17
CA TRP A 131 6.74 4.04 9.56
C TRP A 131 7.84 4.78 10.35
N PRO A 132 7.50 5.78 11.18
CA PRO A 132 6.17 6.34 11.46
C PRO A 132 5.59 7.14 10.28
N PRO A 133 4.25 7.29 10.22
CA PRO A 133 3.60 8.01 9.13
C PRO A 133 3.89 9.52 9.15
N GLU A 134 4.08 10.10 7.98
CA GLU A 134 4.19 11.54 7.79
C GLU A 134 2.80 12.15 7.52
N ALA A 135 2.57 13.37 8.03
CA ALA A 135 1.28 14.03 7.94
C ALA A 135 0.81 14.25 6.48
N GLU A 136 1.73 14.62 5.59
CA GLU A 136 1.44 14.86 4.17
C GLU A 136 0.99 13.58 3.44
N GLN A 137 1.61 12.43 3.78
CA GLN A 137 1.23 11.13 3.23
C GLN A 137 -0.18 10.76 3.67
N LEU A 138 -0.49 10.95 4.95
CA LEU A 138 -1.82 10.68 5.50
C LEU A 138 -2.89 11.57 4.86
N GLU A 139 -2.61 12.86 4.69
CA GLU A 139 -3.57 13.80 4.10
C GLU A 139 -3.93 13.43 2.64
N PHE A 140 -2.93 13.00 1.84
CA PHE A 140 -3.20 12.47 0.51
C PHE A 140 -4.18 11.30 0.54
N HIS A 141 -3.91 10.29 1.41
CA HIS A 141 -4.79 9.13 1.53
C HIS A 141 -6.17 9.49 2.07
N PHE A 142 -6.24 10.38 3.05
CA PHE A 142 -7.52 10.82 3.61
C PHE A 142 -8.36 11.56 2.57
N ARG A 143 -7.77 12.46 1.79
CA ARG A 143 -8.45 13.13 0.69
C ARG A 143 -8.93 12.13 -0.36
N ARG A 144 -8.11 11.13 -0.71
CA ARG A 144 -8.49 10.08 -1.65
C ARG A 144 -9.67 9.26 -1.13
N LEU A 145 -9.60 8.77 0.11
CA LEU A 145 -10.69 8.01 0.73
C LEU A 145 -11.99 8.81 0.80
N ASP A 146 -11.91 10.08 1.20
CA ASP A 146 -13.05 10.98 1.27
C ASP A 146 -13.70 11.22 -0.10
N THR A 147 -12.88 11.47 -1.12
CA THR A 147 -13.35 11.64 -2.50
C THR A 147 -14.04 10.39 -3.02
N LEU A 148 -13.42 9.23 -2.86
CA LEU A 148 -13.98 7.96 -3.32
C LEU A 148 -15.26 7.58 -2.58
N ALA A 149 -15.36 7.82 -1.28
CA ALA A 149 -16.54 7.50 -0.48
C ALA A 149 -17.79 8.28 -0.91
N GLN A 150 -17.65 9.36 -1.65
CA GLN A 150 -18.79 10.08 -2.22
C GLN A 150 -19.45 9.34 -3.41
N PHE A 151 -18.78 8.35 -4.00
CA PHE A 151 -19.22 7.65 -5.21
C PHE A 151 -19.30 6.13 -5.07
N TYR A 152 -18.69 5.57 -4.03
CA TYR A 152 -18.63 4.13 -3.83
C TYR A 152 -19.21 3.76 -2.46
N PRO A 153 -20.14 2.78 -2.39
CA PRO A 153 -20.74 2.35 -1.14
C PRO A 153 -19.74 1.72 -0.16
N LEU A 154 -18.63 1.21 -0.67
CA LEU A 154 -17.50 0.73 0.11
C LEU A 154 -16.20 1.20 -0.54
N VAL A 155 -15.37 1.89 0.22
CA VAL A 155 -13.97 2.18 -0.10
C VAL A 155 -13.10 1.38 0.85
N PHE A 156 -12.28 0.50 0.30
CA PHE A 156 -11.43 -0.41 1.04
C PHE A 156 -9.97 -0.31 0.56
N ASP A 157 -9.04 -0.29 1.50
CA ASP A 157 -7.61 -0.46 1.20
C ASP A 157 -6.94 -1.36 2.24
N ALA A 158 -6.29 -2.44 1.80
CA ALA A 158 -5.55 -3.34 2.67
C ALA A 158 -4.05 -3.06 2.61
N SER A 159 -3.46 -2.67 3.73
CA SER A 159 -2.03 -2.40 3.83
C SER A 159 -1.51 -2.55 5.25
N HIS A 160 -0.27 -3.02 5.38
CA HIS A 160 0.40 -3.13 6.69
C HIS A 160 0.66 -1.75 7.31
N TRP A 161 0.93 -0.73 6.50
CA TRP A 161 1.22 0.63 6.95
C TRP A 161 0.03 1.40 7.53
N TRP A 162 -1.19 0.88 7.43
CA TRP A 162 -2.33 1.50 8.10
C TRP A 162 -2.28 1.37 9.62
N LEU A 163 -1.55 0.39 10.18
CA LEU A 163 -1.52 0.19 11.63
C LEU A 163 -1.03 1.43 12.41
N PRO A 164 0.12 2.04 12.10
CA PRO A 164 0.56 3.26 12.78
C PRO A 164 -0.27 4.49 12.45
N ALA A 165 -1.03 4.47 11.33
CA ALA A 165 -1.89 5.56 10.90
C ALA A 165 -3.33 5.47 11.45
N LEU A 166 -3.69 4.36 12.09
CA LEU A 166 -5.08 4.01 12.37
C LEU A 166 -5.80 5.00 13.30
N GLU A 167 -5.14 5.50 14.33
CA GLU A 167 -5.73 6.49 15.22
C GLU A 167 -6.00 7.83 14.50
N SER A 168 -5.15 8.23 13.56
CA SER A 168 -5.33 9.41 12.72
C SER A 168 -6.49 9.21 11.74
N LEU A 169 -6.60 8.02 11.12
CA LEU A 169 -7.72 7.64 10.28
C LEU A 169 -9.05 7.74 11.06
N PHE A 170 -9.09 7.19 12.25
CA PHE A 170 -10.30 7.19 13.07
C PHE A 170 -10.69 8.56 13.62
N ARG A 171 -9.74 9.45 13.83
CA ARG A 171 -10.04 10.87 14.13
C ARG A 171 -10.64 11.58 12.94
N ARG A 172 -10.10 11.32 11.73
CA ARG A 172 -10.56 11.96 10.50
C ARG A 172 -11.94 11.43 10.05
N PHE A 173 -12.18 10.14 10.22
CA PHE A 173 -13.41 9.46 9.80
C PHE A 173 -14.06 8.72 10.97
N SER A 174 -15.05 9.35 11.60
CA SER A 174 -15.69 8.82 12.80
C SER A 174 -16.40 7.50 12.60
N THR A 175 -16.78 7.15 11.38
CA THR A 175 -17.47 5.90 11.02
C THR A 175 -16.55 4.85 10.41
N ALA A 176 -15.29 5.19 10.09
CA ALA A 176 -14.35 4.26 9.48
C ALA A 176 -14.11 3.04 10.38
N LYS A 177 -13.87 1.89 9.78
CA LYS A 177 -13.60 0.62 10.45
C LYS A 177 -12.33 -0.02 9.94
N ALA A 178 -11.82 -0.99 10.68
CA ALA A 178 -10.65 -1.76 10.27
C ALA A 178 -10.91 -3.27 10.46
N ILE A 179 -10.40 -4.07 9.51
CA ILE A 179 -10.34 -5.52 9.63
C ILE A 179 -8.89 -5.90 9.79
N GLY A 180 -8.52 -6.41 10.95
CA GLY A 180 -7.17 -6.84 11.28
C GLY A 180 -7.00 -8.33 11.01
N LEU A 181 -6.07 -8.65 10.11
CA LEU A 181 -5.67 -10.03 9.84
C LEU A 181 -4.49 -10.42 10.70
N HIS A 182 -4.55 -11.60 11.27
CA HIS A 182 -3.41 -12.20 11.95
C HIS A 182 -3.21 -13.64 11.51
N ARG A 183 -1.98 -14.09 11.61
CA ARG A 183 -1.54 -15.41 11.24
C ARG A 183 -0.45 -15.86 12.20
N ASP A 184 -0.22 -17.17 12.29
CA ASP A 184 0.91 -17.75 12.98
C ASP A 184 2.25 -17.14 12.54
N VAL A 185 3.09 -16.76 13.51
CA VAL A 185 4.35 -16.04 13.27
C VAL A 185 5.30 -16.84 12.38
N GLU A 186 5.48 -18.13 12.65
CA GLU A 186 6.38 -18.99 11.86
C GLU A 186 5.92 -19.09 10.40
N SER A 187 4.60 -19.16 10.18
CA SER A 187 4.00 -19.20 8.84
C SER A 187 4.21 -17.88 8.07
N CYS A 188 4.14 -16.75 8.77
CA CYS A 188 4.51 -15.46 8.20
C CYS A 188 5.99 -15.41 7.83
N VAL A 189 6.87 -15.80 8.75
CA VAL A 189 8.33 -15.85 8.53
C VAL A 189 8.67 -16.71 7.31
N ARG A 190 8.17 -17.95 7.24
CA ARG A 190 8.38 -18.83 6.07
C ARG A 190 7.92 -18.18 4.76
N SER A 191 6.78 -17.50 4.78
CA SER A 191 6.24 -16.84 3.59
C SER A 191 7.07 -15.62 3.18
N PHE A 192 7.54 -14.82 4.12
CA PHE A 192 8.45 -13.70 3.84
C PHE A 192 9.79 -14.17 3.27
N MET A 193 10.40 -15.19 3.89
CA MET A 193 11.66 -15.76 3.42
C MET A 193 11.58 -16.29 2.00
N LYS A 194 10.46 -16.93 1.64
CA LYS A 194 10.23 -17.43 0.28
C LYS A 194 10.22 -16.31 -0.77
N ILE A 195 9.66 -15.14 -0.44
CA ILE A 195 9.46 -14.05 -1.41
C ILE A 195 10.62 -13.06 -1.40
N LYS A 196 11.08 -12.66 -0.21
CA LYS A 196 12.14 -11.65 -0.07
C LYS A 196 13.54 -12.24 -0.26
N GLY A 197 13.65 -13.57 -0.51
CA GLY A 197 14.93 -14.26 -0.74
C GLY A 197 15.83 -14.31 0.49
N THR A 198 17.02 -14.82 0.32
CA THR A 198 18.02 -15.08 1.38
C THR A 198 19.18 -14.11 1.37
N SER A 199 19.15 -13.06 0.54
CA SER A 199 20.26 -12.11 0.41
C SER A 199 20.20 -10.98 1.44
N TRP A 200 21.36 -10.40 1.71
CA TRP A 200 21.52 -9.20 2.54
C TRP A 200 20.61 -8.04 2.13
N GLY A 201 20.41 -7.83 0.85
CA GLY A 201 19.56 -6.77 0.33
C GLY A 201 18.16 -6.74 0.94
N SER A 202 17.65 -7.92 1.26
CA SER A 202 16.31 -8.04 1.85
C SER A 202 16.24 -7.79 3.36
N LEU A 203 17.35 -7.64 4.07
CA LEU A 203 17.37 -7.19 5.47
C LEU A 203 17.03 -5.71 5.60
N ASN A 204 17.24 -4.93 4.56
CA ASN A 204 17.00 -3.48 4.58
C ASN A 204 15.51 -3.11 4.74
N HIS A 205 14.57 -4.05 4.61
CA HIS A 205 13.19 -3.82 4.99
C HIS A 205 13.05 -3.45 6.47
N TRP A 206 13.89 -4.03 7.34
CA TRP A 206 13.77 -3.88 8.79
C TRP A 206 15.01 -3.26 9.44
N VAL A 207 16.00 -2.88 8.66
CA VAL A 207 17.24 -2.29 9.18
C VAL A 207 17.50 -1.00 8.45
N ALA A 208 17.54 0.11 9.19
CA ALA A 208 17.92 1.39 8.64
C ALA A 208 19.37 1.35 8.11
N PRO A 209 19.68 2.04 7.01
CA PRO A 209 21.04 2.12 6.49
C PRO A 209 21.97 2.75 7.56
N ALA A 210 23.03 2.03 7.90
CA ALA A 210 24.04 2.56 8.80
C ALA A 210 24.99 3.48 8.01
N ASN A 211 25.20 4.70 8.51
CA ASN A 211 26.18 5.65 7.99
C ASN A 211 26.05 6.00 6.49
N GLY A 212 24.85 6.01 5.93
CA GLY A 212 24.63 6.35 4.53
C GLY A 212 25.13 5.28 3.55
N VAL A 213 25.65 4.15 4.01
CA VAL A 213 26.09 3.05 3.17
C VAL A 213 24.90 2.12 2.92
N TRP A 214 24.33 2.23 1.73
CA TRP A 214 23.30 1.32 1.25
C TRP A 214 23.92 -0.03 0.89
N ARG A 215 23.40 -1.04 1.55
CA ARG A 215 23.52 -2.38 1.03
C ARG A 215 22.42 -2.54 -0.01
N ALA A 216 22.84 -2.67 -1.26
CA ALA A 216 22.01 -2.65 -2.46
C ALA A 216 20.52 -3.05 -2.23
N ASN A 217 19.68 -2.10 -2.47
CA ASN A 217 18.33 -2.24 -2.95
C ASN A 217 17.17 -2.22 -1.97
N PHE A 218 17.17 -2.03 -0.70
CA PHE A 218 15.84 -2.28 -0.11
C PHE A 218 15.58 -1.84 1.32
N TRP A 219 15.93 -0.63 1.66
CA TRP A 219 15.22 -0.01 2.75
C TRP A 219 13.77 0.24 2.30
N ASP A 220 12.82 -0.38 2.97
CA ASP A 220 11.42 -0.14 2.77
C ASP A 220 10.91 0.74 3.92
N PRO A 221 10.61 2.02 3.68
CA PRO A 221 10.21 2.95 4.73
C PRO A 221 8.83 2.64 5.32
N THR A 222 8.11 1.68 4.75
CA THR A 222 6.80 1.27 5.24
C THR A 222 6.86 0.27 6.40
N TYR A 223 8.06 -0.21 6.74
CA TYR A 223 8.31 -1.09 7.87
C TYR A 223 9.06 -0.39 9.01
N PRO A 224 8.88 -0.80 10.27
CA PRO A 224 9.72 -0.33 11.37
C PRO A 224 11.16 -0.81 11.17
N THR A 225 12.11 -0.02 11.65
CA THR A 225 13.54 -0.37 11.56
C THR A 225 14.08 -0.80 12.90
N TYR A 226 15.02 -1.75 12.86
CA TYR A 226 15.71 -2.30 14.01
C TYR A 226 17.22 -2.05 13.91
N PRO A 227 17.95 -1.97 15.05
CA PRO A 227 19.41 -1.95 15.02
C PRO A 227 19.97 -3.18 14.29
N LEU A 228 21.04 -2.96 13.51
CA LEU A 228 21.71 -4.06 12.82
C LEU A 228 22.35 -5.00 13.84
N PRO A 229 21.97 -6.29 13.89
CA PRO A 229 22.58 -7.26 14.79
C PRO A 229 24.06 -7.52 14.45
N ALA A 230 24.89 -7.74 15.46
CA ALA A 230 26.33 -7.95 15.29
C ALA A 230 26.66 -9.22 14.48
N ASP A 231 25.79 -10.23 14.51
CA ASP A 231 25.94 -11.51 13.80
C ASP A 231 25.36 -11.50 12.37
N ALA A 232 24.93 -10.35 11.91
CA ALA A 232 24.22 -10.23 10.62
C ALA A 232 25.06 -10.67 9.41
N ASP A 233 26.36 -10.39 9.39
CA ASP A 233 27.26 -10.80 8.30
C ASP A 233 27.56 -12.30 8.32
N ALA A 234 27.61 -12.91 9.51
CA ALA A 234 27.91 -14.33 9.67
C ALA A 234 26.69 -15.23 9.38
N GLN A 235 25.49 -14.77 9.72
CA GLN A 235 24.24 -15.55 9.64
C GLN A 235 23.06 -14.70 9.11
N PRO A 236 23.13 -14.18 7.87
CA PRO A 236 22.14 -13.22 7.37
C PRO A 236 20.73 -13.78 7.34
N ASP A 237 20.54 -15.05 7.01
CA ASP A 237 19.20 -15.65 6.94
C ASP A 237 18.58 -15.86 8.33
N VAL A 238 19.38 -16.25 9.32
CA VAL A 238 18.92 -16.40 10.70
C VAL A 238 18.53 -15.05 11.29
N VAL A 239 19.36 -14.03 11.05
CA VAL A 239 19.07 -12.67 11.49
C VAL A 239 17.80 -12.15 10.83
N LYS A 240 17.63 -12.35 9.53
CA LYS A 240 16.44 -11.95 8.80
C LYS A 240 15.18 -12.63 9.35
N GLN A 241 15.20 -13.95 9.58
CA GLN A 241 14.08 -14.67 10.18
C GLN A 241 13.71 -14.09 11.55
N ARG A 242 14.71 -13.80 12.38
CA ARG A 242 14.53 -13.21 13.72
C ARG A 242 13.91 -11.81 13.65
N LEU A 243 14.35 -10.96 12.70
CA LEU A 243 13.79 -9.63 12.52
C LEU A 243 12.36 -9.67 11.99
N ILE A 244 12.06 -10.58 11.07
CA ILE A 244 10.69 -10.79 10.58
C ILE A 244 9.79 -11.27 11.71
N ALA A 245 10.23 -12.27 12.50
CA ALA A 245 9.45 -12.78 13.62
C ALA A 245 9.14 -11.65 14.61
N ARG A 246 10.14 -10.90 15.03
CA ARG A 246 9.99 -9.74 15.91
C ARG A 246 8.98 -8.74 15.36
N TYR A 247 9.09 -8.38 14.08
CA TYR A 247 8.16 -7.46 13.43
C TYR A 247 6.72 -7.99 13.47
N VAL A 248 6.51 -9.25 13.11
CA VAL A 248 5.17 -9.86 13.10
C VAL A 248 4.57 -9.92 14.51
N GLU A 249 5.38 -10.27 15.52
CA GLU A 249 4.97 -10.30 16.93
C GLU A 249 4.57 -8.90 17.42
N GLU A 250 5.40 -7.89 17.19
CA GLU A 250 5.14 -6.51 17.58
C GLU A 250 3.90 -5.94 16.85
N TYR A 251 3.74 -6.26 15.56
CA TYR A 251 2.56 -5.89 14.78
C TYR A 251 1.28 -6.49 15.37
N ASN A 252 1.28 -7.78 15.60
CA ASN A 252 0.13 -8.48 16.17
C ASN A 252 -0.21 -7.97 17.58
N ALA A 253 0.79 -7.73 18.41
CA ALA A 253 0.60 -7.18 19.76
C ALA A 253 -0.04 -5.78 19.71
N ALA A 254 0.44 -4.91 18.82
CA ALA A 254 -0.14 -3.58 18.63
C ALA A 254 -1.58 -3.65 18.09
N LEU A 255 -1.84 -4.52 17.12
CA LEU A 255 -3.17 -4.75 16.56
C LEU A 255 -4.16 -5.24 17.63
N PHE A 256 -3.77 -6.21 18.47
CA PHE A 256 -4.60 -6.73 19.55
C PHE A 256 -4.86 -5.68 20.63
N ALA A 257 -3.84 -4.88 20.98
CA ALA A 257 -4.01 -3.78 21.91
C ALA A 257 -5.00 -2.72 21.40
N LEU A 258 -4.90 -2.34 20.12
CA LEU A 258 -5.84 -1.41 19.48
C LEU A 258 -7.27 -2.00 19.43
N ARG A 259 -7.41 -3.28 19.10
CA ARG A 259 -8.72 -3.97 19.12
C ARG A 259 -9.34 -3.94 20.51
N SER A 260 -8.56 -4.14 21.56
CA SER A 260 -9.06 -4.09 22.94
C SER A 260 -9.56 -2.70 23.34
N LYS A 261 -8.89 -1.64 22.83
CA LYS A 261 -9.31 -0.24 23.07
C LYS A 261 -10.51 0.19 22.23
N LEU A 262 -10.65 -0.35 21.02
CA LEU A 262 -11.62 0.08 20.01
C LEU A 262 -12.43 -1.10 19.44
N PRO A 263 -13.16 -1.85 20.30
CA PRO A 263 -13.84 -3.08 19.89
C PRO A 263 -14.88 -2.90 18.80
N ASP A 264 -15.53 -1.75 18.73
CA ASP A 264 -16.57 -1.44 17.75
C ASP A 264 -15.99 -0.93 16.41
N ARG A 265 -14.70 -0.64 16.38
CA ARG A 265 -14.01 -0.07 15.21
C ARG A 265 -13.06 -1.06 14.54
N ILE A 266 -12.63 -2.11 15.23
CA ILE A 266 -11.66 -3.08 14.74
C ILE A 266 -12.20 -4.49 14.92
N MET A 267 -12.30 -5.25 13.83
CA MET A 267 -12.57 -6.68 13.85
C MET A 267 -11.29 -7.46 13.57
N LEU A 268 -11.04 -8.52 14.33
CA LEU A 268 -9.92 -9.44 14.08
C LEU A 268 -10.42 -10.69 13.35
N VAL A 269 -9.64 -11.13 12.37
CA VAL A 269 -9.90 -12.35 11.59
C VAL A 269 -8.58 -13.12 11.43
N ARG A 270 -8.63 -14.42 11.66
CA ARG A 270 -7.50 -15.29 11.34
C ARG A 270 -7.43 -15.52 9.84
N MET A 271 -6.22 -15.54 9.29
CA MET A 271 -6.03 -15.75 7.84
C MET A 271 -6.69 -17.05 7.36
N GLU A 272 -6.62 -18.10 8.17
CA GLU A 272 -7.18 -19.42 7.88
C GLU A 272 -8.73 -19.42 7.80
N GLU A 273 -9.38 -18.42 8.41
CA GLU A 273 -10.84 -18.29 8.47
C GLU A 273 -11.41 -17.41 7.34
N LEU A 274 -10.56 -16.77 6.51
CA LEU A 274 -11.02 -15.85 5.46
C LEU A 274 -11.99 -16.48 4.45
N ASN A 275 -11.88 -17.78 4.21
CA ASN A 275 -12.75 -18.50 3.30
C ASN A 275 -14.02 -19.08 3.97
N ASP A 276 -14.19 -18.89 5.27
CA ASP A 276 -15.39 -19.31 5.98
C ASP A 276 -16.54 -18.35 5.68
N PRO A 277 -17.67 -18.79 5.09
CA PRO A 277 -18.78 -17.91 4.76
C PRO A 277 -19.40 -17.26 5.98
N GLY A 278 -19.39 -17.91 7.16
CA GLY A 278 -19.88 -17.33 8.41
C GLY A 278 -18.99 -16.20 8.91
N VAL A 279 -17.67 -16.32 8.74
CA VAL A 279 -16.71 -15.24 9.05
C VAL A 279 -16.87 -14.09 8.07
N GLN A 280 -16.98 -14.37 6.76
CA GLN A 280 -17.23 -13.33 5.76
C GLN A 280 -18.53 -12.57 6.03
N LYS A 281 -19.61 -13.29 6.38
CA LYS A 281 -20.87 -12.65 6.78
C LYS A 281 -20.66 -11.70 7.96
N LYS A 282 -19.96 -12.14 9.01
CA LYS A 282 -19.65 -11.28 10.18
C LYS A 282 -18.81 -10.06 9.79
N MET A 283 -17.85 -10.21 8.86
CA MET A 283 -17.07 -9.09 8.34
C MET A 283 -17.96 -8.05 7.64
N PHE A 284 -18.87 -8.50 6.75
CA PHE A 284 -19.79 -7.59 6.08
C PHE A 284 -20.78 -6.93 7.02
N ASP A 285 -21.34 -7.68 7.98
CA ASP A 285 -22.22 -7.13 9.02
C ASP A 285 -21.45 -6.07 9.84
N PHE A 286 -20.21 -6.37 10.21
CA PHE A 286 -19.35 -5.45 10.97
C PHE A 286 -19.07 -4.15 10.20
N VAL A 287 -18.77 -4.20 8.91
CA VAL A 287 -18.50 -3.00 8.11
C VAL A 287 -19.77 -2.25 7.67
N GLY A 288 -20.96 -2.72 8.04
CA GLY A 288 -22.22 -2.05 7.75
C GLY A 288 -22.85 -2.44 6.41
N LEU A 289 -22.51 -3.61 5.87
CA LEU A 289 -23.01 -4.15 4.60
C LEU A 289 -23.66 -5.53 4.80
N PRO A 290 -24.72 -5.61 5.60
CA PRO A 290 -25.35 -6.89 5.96
C PRO A 290 -25.93 -7.62 4.73
N GLY A 291 -25.96 -8.96 4.80
CA GLY A 291 -26.56 -9.81 3.77
C GLY A 291 -25.66 -10.08 2.57
N ARG A 292 -24.44 -9.59 2.53
CA ARG A 292 -23.47 -9.89 1.48
C ARG A 292 -22.58 -11.08 1.86
N VAL A 293 -22.31 -11.95 0.91
CA VAL A 293 -21.38 -13.09 1.04
C VAL A 293 -20.55 -13.12 -0.24
N ALA A 294 -19.23 -13.16 -0.11
CA ALA A 294 -18.37 -13.31 -1.27
C ALA A 294 -18.45 -14.76 -1.81
N GLN A 295 -18.64 -14.91 -3.12
CA GLN A 295 -18.74 -16.21 -3.78
C GLN A 295 -17.39 -16.77 -4.26
N THR A 296 -16.27 -16.26 -3.83
CA THR A 296 -14.96 -16.68 -4.33
C THR A 296 -14.17 -17.49 -3.31
N SER A 297 -13.84 -18.71 -3.68
CA SER A 297 -12.72 -19.46 -3.12
C SER A 297 -11.42 -18.86 -3.68
N LEU A 298 -10.70 -18.11 -2.87
CA LEU A 298 -9.38 -17.60 -3.25
C LEU A 298 -8.34 -18.69 -3.02
N ASN A 299 -7.62 -19.06 -4.06
CA ASN A 299 -6.51 -20.00 -3.97
C ASN A 299 -5.40 -19.41 -3.11
N VAL A 300 -5.24 -19.96 -1.91
CA VAL A 300 -4.13 -19.68 -1.02
C VAL A 300 -2.87 -20.29 -1.64
N GLY A 301 -2.03 -19.48 -2.28
CA GLY A 301 -0.69 -19.94 -2.66
C GLY A 301 -0.18 -19.67 -4.06
N THR A 302 -0.94 -19.08 -4.96
CA THR A 302 -0.39 -18.62 -6.24
C THR A 302 0.24 -17.23 -6.07
N SER A 303 1.51 -17.12 -6.44
CA SER A 303 2.20 -15.85 -6.60
C SER A 303 1.49 -15.06 -7.70
N HIS A 304 0.67 -14.08 -7.35
CA HIS A 304 0.18 -13.13 -8.31
C HIS A 304 1.27 -12.07 -8.51
N ASP A 305 1.80 -12.00 -9.70
CA ASP A 305 2.43 -10.81 -10.23
C ASP A 305 1.37 -9.69 -10.14
N GLY A 306 1.71 -8.60 -9.44
CA GLY A 306 0.76 -7.61 -8.91
C GLY A 306 -0.01 -6.75 -9.92
N ALA A 307 -0.25 -7.22 -11.15
CA ALA A 307 -0.89 -6.44 -12.21
C ALA A 307 -2.43 -6.41 -12.16
N ASP A 308 -3.09 -7.36 -11.47
CA ASP A 308 -4.56 -7.49 -11.52
C ASP A 308 -5.32 -7.03 -10.26
N ALA A 309 -4.65 -6.47 -9.26
CA ALA A 309 -5.27 -6.12 -7.98
C ALA A 309 -5.96 -4.75 -7.95
N TYR A 310 -5.92 -3.99 -9.05
CA TYR A 310 -6.45 -2.63 -9.09
C TYR A 310 -7.69 -2.55 -9.98
N ARG A 311 -8.86 -2.71 -9.38
CA ARG A 311 -10.13 -2.33 -10.02
C ARG A 311 -10.60 -1.01 -9.40
N PHE A 312 -10.51 0.05 -10.18
CA PHE A 312 -11.24 1.28 -9.94
C PHE A 312 -12.69 1.13 -10.41
#